data_5e651dad18a67489df14008ca3a9e701
#
_entry.id   5e651dad18a67489df14008ca3a9e701
#
_cell.length_a   1.000
_cell.length_b   1.000
_cell.length_c   1.000
_cell.angle_alpha   90.00
_cell.angle_beta   90.00
_cell.angle_gamma   90.00
#
_symmetry.space_group_name_H-M   'P 1'
#
loop_
_entity.id
_entity.type
_entity.pdbx_description
1 polymer ?
#
loop_
_entity_poly.entity_id
_entity_poly.type
_entity_poly.pdbx_seq_one_letter_code
_entity_poly.pdbx_strand_id
1 'polypeptide(L)'
;MNYLNTLLELNRLRKQAKFSPERIKKLQDRKLRRLLHYAWEHSAYYRRTFELAGITEDQLDTLPLSCFPTMDKQALLTHFDELITLPEVTQEELRKFDEEIEADRKPYNGKYHVVHSSGSTGKPGYFVYDEVGGQAVLGRQGSLTT
;
A
#
# COMPACT_ATOMS: atom_id res chain seq x y z
N MET A 1 -14.13 -15.80 -1.44
CA MET A 1 -13.72 -15.34 -0.07
C MET A 1 -13.40 -16.55 0.77
N ASN A 2 -12.15 -16.68 1.21
CA ASN A 2 -11.72 -17.87 1.97
C ASN A 2 -11.91 -17.62 3.47
N TYR A 3 -13.06 -17.99 4.02
CA TYR A 3 -13.44 -17.80 5.44
C TYR A 3 -12.36 -18.29 6.42
N LEU A 4 -11.62 -19.33 6.06
CA LEU A 4 -10.53 -19.87 6.88
C LEU A 4 -9.39 -18.86 7.04
N ASN A 5 -8.98 -18.19 5.98
CA ASN A 5 -7.94 -17.16 6.03
C ASN A 5 -8.37 -15.96 6.88
N THR A 6 -9.63 -15.54 6.75
CA THR A 6 -10.18 -14.45 7.58
C THR A 6 -10.18 -14.80 9.06
N LEU A 7 -10.57 -16.02 9.43
CA LEU A 7 -10.54 -16.49 10.81
C LEU A 7 -9.11 -16.59 11.38
N LEU A 8 -8.16 -17.04 10.57
CA LEU A 8 -6.75 -17.09 10.96
C LEU A 8 -6.17 -15.69 11.21
N GLU A 9 -6.48 -14.73 10.34
CA GLU A 9 -6.06 -13.33 10.53
C GLU A 9 -6.73 -12.69 11.76
N LEU A 10 -8.01 -12.91 11.98
CA LEU A 10 -8.70 -12.43 13.20
C LEU A 10 -8.06 -13.00 14.47
N ASN A 11 -7.75 -14.30 14.51
CA ASN A 11 -7.05 -14.91 15.62
C ASN A 11 -5.65 -14.32 15.84
N ARG A 12 -4.93 -14.06 14.74
CA ARG A 12 -3.62 -13.40 14.79
C ARG A 12 -3.72 -12.00 15.36
N LEU A 13 -4.68 -11.19 14.91
CA LEU A 13 -4.92 -9.83 15.42
C LEU A 13 -5.30 -9.85 16.91
N ARG A 14 -6.19 -10.76 17.34
CA ARG A 14 -6.54 -10.95 18.76
C ARG A 14 -5.33 -11.30 19.62
N LYS A 15 -4.43 -12.15 19.14
CA LYS A 15 -3.17 -12.45 19.83
C LYS A 15 -2.25 -11.24 19.91
N GLN A 16 -2.15 -10.47 18.83
CA GLN A 16 -1.31 -9.26 18.78
C GLN A 16 -1.83 -8.15 19.68
N ALA A 17 -3.14 -8.03 19.87
CA ALA A 17 -3.76 -7.07 20.80
C ALA A 17 -3.34 -7.28 22.28
N LYS A 18 -2.83 -8.48 22.61
CA LYS A 18 -2.34 -8.83 23.95
C LYS A 18 -0.82 -8.71 24.10
N PHE A 19 -0.12 -8.19 23.08
CA PHE A 19 1.34 -8.04 23.14
C PHE A 19 1.72 -6.87 24.04
N SER A 20 2.87 -7.00 24.71
CA SER A 20 3.48 -5.87 25.41
C SER A 20 3.90 -4.77 24.43
N PRO A 21 4.03 -3.50 24.88
CA PRO A 21 4.50 -2.40 24.04
C PRO A 21 5.82 -2.72 23.32
N GLU A 22 6.77 -3.36 24.00
CA GLU A 22 8.07 -3.74 23.45
C GLU A 22 7.92 -4.76 22.31
N ARG A 23 7.00 -5.73 22.48
CA ARG A 23 6.73 -6.74 21.45
C ARG A 23 6.03 -6.13 20.24
N ILE A 24 5.13 -5.17 20.46
CA ILE A 24 4.50 -4.39 19.39
C ILE A 24 5.56 -3.61 18.61
N LYS A 25 6.45 -2.89 19.31
CA LYS A 25 7.53 -2.12 18.70
C LYS A 25 8.45 -3.00 17.84
N LYS A 26 8.87 -4.16 18.34
CA LYS A 26 9.66 -5.12 17.55
C LYS A 26 8.91 -5.63 16.31
N LEU A 27 7.59 -5.87 16.44
CA LEU A 27 6.77 -6.28 15.29
C LEU A 27 6.63 -5.16 14.25
N GLN A 28 6.42 -3.93 14.70
CA GLN A 28 6.33 -2.75 13.82
C GLN A 28 7.66 -2.51 13.09
N ASP A 29 8.79 -2.54 13.79
CA ASP A 29 10.11 -2.36 13.19
C ASP A 29 10.37 -3.42 12.11
N ARG A 30 10.18 -4.70 12.43
CA ARG A 30 10.34 -5.76 11.43
C ARG A 30 9.45 -5.59 10.18
N LYS A 31 8.21 -5.11 10.37
CA LYS A 31 7.30 -4.84 9.23
C LYS A 31 7.77 -3.63 8.43
N LEU A 32 8.26 -2.59 9.12
CA LEU A 32 8.81 -1.41 8.47
C LEU A 32 10.01 -1.77 7.59
N ARG A 33 10.99 -2.55 8.14
CA ARG A 33 12.17 -2.95 7.37
C ARG A 33 11.77 -3.72 6.10
N ARG A 34 10.86 -4.68 6.22
CA ARG A 34 10.32 -5.40 5.05
C ARG A 34 9.68 -4.48 4.02
N LEU A 35 8.93 -3.46 4.47
CA LEU A 35 8.29 -2.50 3.58
C LEU A 35 9.33 -1.62 2.88
N LEU A 36 10.38 -1.18 3.58
CA LEU A 36 11.45 -0.37 3.01
C LEU A 36 12.22 -1.15 1.93
N HIS A 37 12.60 -2.41 2.20
CA HIS A 37 13.22 -3.27 1.19
C HIS A 37 12.29 -3.51 -0.01
N TYR A 38 11.03 -3.82 0.23
CA TYR A 38 10.06 -4.00 -0.85
C TYR A 38 9.90 -2.74 -1.71
N ALA A 39 9.82 -1.55 -1.09
CA ALA A 39 9.74 -0.29 -1.80
C ALA A 39 11.02 0.00 -2.60
N TRP A 40 12.20 -0.30 -2.05
CA TRP A 40 13.48 -0.18 -2.73
C TRP A 40 13.57 -1.07 -3.97
N GLU A 41 13.15 -2.33 -3.84
CA GLU A 41 13.24 -3.32 -4.92
C GLU A 41 12.23 -3.08 -6.03
N HIS A 42 11.00 -2.67 -5.69
CA HIS A 42 9.86 -2.69 -6.61
C HIS A 42 9.33 -1.32 -7.03
N SER A 43 9.79 -0.22 -6.43
CA SER A 43 9.36 1.12 -6.80
C SER A 43 10.56 1.99 -7.22
N ALA A 44 10.59 2.38 -8.49
CA ALA A 44 11.63 3.26 -9.03
C ALA A 44 11.65 4.63 -8.30
N TYR A 45 10.46 5.14 -7.92
CA TYR A 45 10.34 6.38 -7.17
C TYR A 45 11.02 6.31 -5.81
N TYR A 46 10.73 5.27 -5.02
CA TYR A 46 11.30 5.15 -3.67
C TYR A 46 12.80 4.91 -3.73
N ARG A 47 13.28 4.05 -4.62
CA ARG A 47 14.72 3.84 -4.81
C ARG A 47 15.43 5.16 -5.11
N ARG A 48 15.00 5.87 -6.15
CA ARG A 48 15.59 7.15 -6.54
C ARG A 48 15.54 8.18 -5.41
N THR A 49 14.42 8.28 -4.70
CA THR A 49 14.23 9.25 -3.62
C THR A 49 15.12 8.96 -2.42
N PHE A 50 15.33 7.69 -2.09
CA PHE A 50 16.24 7.28 -1.03
C PHE A 50 17.71 7.54 -1.43
N GLU A 51 18.10 7.18 -2.65
CA GLU A 51 19.44 7.47 -3.19
C GLU A 51 19.75 8.97 -3.18
N LEU A 52 18.79 9.82 -3.60
CA LEU A 52 18.94 11.28 -3.55
C LEU A 52 19.07 11.82 -2.12
N ALA A 53 18.50 11.14 -1.14
CA ALA A 53 18.68 11.43 0.29
C ALA A 53 19.99 10.85 0.87
N GLY A 54 20.83 10.21 0.04
CA GLY A 54 22.08 9.58 0.46
C GLY A 54 21.88 8.27 1.23
N ILE A 55 20.71 7.65 1.12
CA ILE A 55 20.39 6.38 1.78
C ILE A 55 20.75 5.23 0.83
N THR A 56 21.53 4.29 1.35
CA THR A 56 21.93 3.06 0.66
C THR A 56 21.11 1.86 1.13
N GLU A 57 21.09 0.77 0.36
CA GLU A 57 20.28 -0.41 0.66
C GLU A 57 20.61 -1.04 2.03
N ASP A 58 21.87 -1.11 2.40
CA ASP A 58 22.35 -1.63 3.69
C ASP A 58 21.87 -0.80 4.89
N GLN A 59 21.54 0.47 4.67
CA GLN A 59 21.03 1.37 5.71
C GLN A 59 19.52 1.21 5.95
N LEU A 60 18.77 0.51 5.09
CA LEU A 60 17.35 0.29 5.25
C LEU A 60 16.98 -0.43 6.56
N ASP A 61 17.90 -1.26 7.07
CA ASP A 61 17.69 -2.01 8.31
C ASP A 61 18.03 -1.23 9.59
N THR A 62 18.77 -0.13 9.48
CA THR A 62 19.34 0.54 10.64
C THR A 62 18.84 1.97 10.84
N LEU A 63 18.60 2.72 9.78
CA LEU A 63 18.19 4.11 9.87
C LEU A 63 16.83 4.28 10.54
N PRO A 64 16.64 5.29 11.41
CA PRO A 64 15.34 5.67 11.93
C PRO A 64 14.40 6.12 10.81
N LEU A 65 13.10 5.87 10.96
CA LEU A 65 12.09 6.26 9.95
C LEU A 65 12.13 7.75 9.62
N SER A 66 12.49 8.60 10.57
CA SER A 66 12.63 10.05 10.39
C SER A 66 13.72 10.48 9.40
N CYS A 67 14.64 9.59 9.04
CA CYS A 67 15.68 9.86 8.04
C CYS A 67 15.16 9.64 6.60
N PHE A 68 14.05 8.93 6.44
CA PHE A 68 13.50 8.66 5.12
C PHE A 68 12.67 9.85 4.62
N PRO A 69 12.79 10.21 3.33
CA PRO A 69 12.00 11.28 2.75
C PRO A 69 10.51 10.94 2.77
N THR A 70 9.69 11.97 2.93
CA THR A 70 8.23 11.85 2.90
C THR A 70 7.71 12.09 1.49
N MET A 71 6.54 11.53 1.20
CA MET A 71 5.81 11.72 -0.05
C MET A 71 4.51 12.49 0.23
N ASP A 72 4.17 13.42 -0.63
CA ASP A 72 2.90 14.13 -0.60
C ASP A 72 1.95 13.68 -1.71
N LYS A 73 0.74 14.24 -1.73
CA LYS A 73 -0.26 13.93 -2.76
C LYS A 73 0.20 14.34 -4.16
N GLN A 74 0.96 15.41 -4.28
CA GLN A 74 1.44 15.88 -5.59
C GLN A 74 2.44 14.89 -6.18
N ALA A 75 3.34 14.36 -5.37
CA ALA A 75 4.28 13.31 -5.79
C ALA A 75 3.53 12.05 -6.24
N LEU A 76 2.48 11.62 -5.50
CA LEU A 76 1.62 10.50 -5.91
C LEU A 76 1.00 10.72 -7.29
N LEU A 77 0.48 11.90 -7.56
CA LEU A 77 -0.18 12.21 -8.83
C LEU A 77 0.79 12.36 -10.01
N THR A 78 2.02 12.84 -9.74
CA THR A 78 3.01 13.14 -10.78
C THR A 78 3.86 11.92 -11.12
N HIS A 79 4.14 11.07 -10.14
CA HIS A 79 5.06 9.94 -10.26
C HIS A 79 4.38 8.58 -10.06
N PHE A 80 3.08 8.47 -10.36
CA PHE A 80 2.31 7.26 -10.12
C PHE A 80 2.97 6.02 -10.72
N ASP A 81 3.37 6.08 -12.00
CA ASP A 81 3.95 4.93 -12.71
C ASP A 81 5.33 4.51 -12.19
N GLU A 82 6.05 5.42 -11.52
CA GLU A 82 7.29 5.11 -10.81
C GLU A 82 7.03 4.58 -9.38
N LEU A 83 5.89 4.98 -8.78
CA LEU A 83 5.49 4.59 -7.41
C LEU A 83 4.89 3.20 -7.37
N ILE A 84 4.08 2.84 -8.38
CA ILE A 84 3.39 1.56 -8.43
C ILE A 84 4.39 0.40 -8.48
N THR A 85 4.12 -0.64 -7.71
CA THR A 85 4.96 -1.85 -7.65
C THR A 85 4.49 -2.96 -8.59
N LEU A 86 3.53 -2.66 -9.45
CA LEU A 86 2.94 -3.56 -10.43
C LEU A 86 3.30 -3.04 -11.83
N PRO A 87 4.27 -3.65 -12.52
CA PRO A 87 4.77 -3.13 -13.80
C PRO A 87 3.73 -3.14 -14.94
N GLU A 88 2.69 -3.97 -14.78
CA GLU A 88 1.57 -4.05 -15.72
C GLU A 88 0.46 -3.01 -15.47
N VAL A 89 0.65 -2.08 -14.54
CA VAL A 89 -0.36 -1.07 -14.16
C VAL A 89 0.19 0.32 -14.39
N THR A 90 -0.51 1.14 -15.15
CA THR A 90 -0.19 2.55 -15.37
C THR A 90 -1.35 3.46 -14.97
N GLN A 91 -1.06 4.71 -14.66
CA GLN A 91 -2.08 5.71 -14.32
C GLN A 91 -3.09 5.91 -15.47
N GLU A 92 -2.61 5.90 -16.70
CA GLU A 92 -3.45 6.09 -17.88
C GLU A 92 -4.41 4.92 -18.11
N GLU A 93 -3.96 3.69 -17.88
CA GLU A 93 -4.82 2.51 -17.97
C GLU A 93 -5.86 2.48 -16.87
N LEU A 94 -5.49 2.87 -15.64
CA LEU A 94 -6.45 2.98 -14.54
C LEU A 94 -7.49 4.07 -14.80
N ARG A 95 -7.10 5.20 -15.40
CA ARG A 95 -8.02 6.27 -15.78
C ARG A 95 -9.03 5.77 -16.83
N LYS A 96 -8.57 5.05 -17.85
CA LYS A 96 -9.46 4.45 -18.86
C LYS A 96 -10.42 3.44 -18.25
N PHE A 97 -9.92 2.59 -17.37
CA PHE A 97 -10.74 1.61 -16.66
C PHE A 97 -11.81 2.27 -15.78
N ASP A 98 -11.48 3.36 -15.09
CA ASP A 98 -12.39 4.10 -14.21
C ASP A 98 -13.51 4.82 -15.00
N GLU A 99 -13.25 5.17 -16.26
CA GLU A 99 -14.23 5.75 -17.18
C GLU A 99 -15.21 4.72 -17.75
N GLU A 100 -14.96 3.41 -17.60
CA GLU A 100 -15.87 2.36 -18.03
C GLU A 100 -17.07 2.26 -17.09
N ILE A 101 -18.29 2.17 -17.66
CA ILE A 101 -19.57 2.16 -16.90
C ILE A 101 -19.66 1.00 -15.88
N GLU A 102 -18.91 -0.07 -16.12
CA GLU A 102 -18.91 -1.27 -15.27
C GLU A 102 -17.67 -1.39 -14.35
N ALA A 103 -16.80 -0.38 -14.30
CA ALA A 103 -15.56 -0.43 -13.54
C ALA A 103 -15.77 -0.78 -12.05
N ASP A 104 -16.79 -0.22 -11.42
CA ASP A 104 -17.16 -0.50 -10.02
C ASP A 104 -17.53 -1.96 -9.72
N ARG A 105 -17.79 -2.77 -10.76
CA ARG A 105 -18.29 -4.13 -10.62
C ARG A 105 -17.29 -5.21 -11.00
N LYS A 106 -16.21 -4.85 -11.69
CA LYS A 106 -15.23 -5.81 -12.21
C LYS A 106 -13.84 -5.50 -11.66
N PRO A 107 -13.06 -6.51 -11.28
CA PRO A 107 -11.67 -6.29 -10.93
C PRO A 107 -10.87 -5.91 -12.20
N TYR A 108 -10.01 -4.90 -12.09
CA TYR A 108 -9.06 -4.51 -13.13
C TYR A 108 -8.15 -5.71 -13.46
N ASN A 109 -7.99 -5.99 -14.75
CA ASN A 109 -7.29 -7.19 -15.25
C ASN A 109 -7.76 -8.51 -14.62
N GLY A 110 -9.04 -8.59 -14.16
CA GLY A 110 -9.61 -9.78 -13.52
C GLY A 110 -9.02 -10.11 -12.14
N LYS A 111 -8.21 -9.23 -11.56
CA LYS A 111 -7.34 -9.56 -10.42
C LYS A 111 -7.26 -8.44 -9.37
N TYR A 112 -7.32 -7.18 -9.79
CA TYR A 112 -7.06 -6.05 -8.91
C TYR A 112 -8.32 -5.23 -8.63
N HIS A 113 -8.46 -4.79 -7.39
CA HIS A 113 -9.46 -3.79 -7.00
C HIS A 113 -8.83 -2.41 -7.10
N VAL A 114 -9.46 -1.52 -7.82
CA VAL A 114 -9.05 -0.12 -7.98
C VAL A 114 -9.96 0.76 -7.13
N VAL A 115 -9.35 1.63 -6.34
CA VAL A 115 -10.06 2.64 -5.55
C VAL A 115 -9.44 3.98 -5.87
N HIS A 116 -10.26 5.01 -6.04
CA HIS A 116 -9.79 6.36 -6.28
C HIS A 116 -10.28 7.34 -5.21
N SER A 117 -9.51 8.41 -4.99
CA SER A 117 -9.96 9.52 -4.17
C SER A 117 -10.97 10.37 -4.93
N SER A 118 -11.87 11.09 -4.22
CA SER A 118 -12.95 11.90 -4.81
C SER A 118 -12.50 13.02 -5.78
N GLY A 119 -11.19 13.22 -5.92
CA GLY A 119 -10.67 14.20 -6.90
C GLY A 119 -11.09 15.65 -6.66
N SER A 120 -11.45 16.02 -5.42
CA SER A 120 -11.89 17.39 -5.07
C SER A 120 -10.92 18.52 -5.50
N THR A 121 -9.67 18.14 -5.84
CA THR A 121 -8.63 19.02 -6.39
C THR A 121 -8.43 18.85 -7.91
N GLY A 122 -9.36 18.19 -8.61
CA GLY A 122 -9.37 18.03 -10.07
C GLY A 122 -8.71 16.78 -10.62
N LYS A 123 -7.90 16.07 -9.83
CA LYS A 123 -7.28 14.79 -10.25
C LYS A 123 -7.44 13.74 -9.14
N PRO A 124 -8.06 12.58 -9.42
CA PRO A 124 -8.13 11.48 -8.46
C PRO A 124 -6.76 10.82 -8.30
N GLY A 125 -6.43 10.43 -7.07
CA GLY A 125 -5.32 9.50 -6.83
C GLY A 125 -5.85 8.08 -6.85
N TYR A 126 -5.19 7.17 -7.56
CA TYR A 126 -5.57 5.77 -7.66
C TYR A 126 -4.83 4.91 -6.64
N PHE A 127 -5.50 3.90 -6.15
CA PHE A 127 -4.95 2.87 -5.25
C PHE A 127 -5.38 1.51 -5.76
N VAL A 128 -4.41 0.62 -5.90
CA VAL A 128 -4.61 -0.72 -6.47
C VAL A 128 -4.33 -1.77 -5.40
N TYR A 129 -5.25 -2.70 -5.23
CA TYR A 129 -5.17 -3.78 -4.26
C TYR A 129 -5.38 -5.12 -4.95
N ASP A 130 -4.60 -6.12 -4.59
CA ASP A 130 -4.92 -7.50 -4.90
C ASP A 130 -6.08 -8.00 -4.00
N GLU A 131 -6.56 -9.23 -4.24
CA GLU A 131 -7.65 -9.81 -3.46
C GLU A 131 -7.35 -9.86 -1.95
N VAL A 132 -6.10 -10.11 -1.58
CA VAL A 132 -5.66 -10.19 -0.17
C VAL A 132 -5.59 -8.81 0.46
N GLY A 133 -5.02 -7.84 -0.24
CA GLY A 133 -4.95 -6.44 0.20
C GLY A 133 -6.32 -5.79 0.31
N GLY A 134 -7.21 -6.03 -0.66
CA GLY A 134 -8.59 -5.55 -0.66
C GLY A 134 -9.40 -6.07 0.53
N GLN A 135 -9.26 -7.35 0.89
CA GLN A 135 -9.91 -7.92 2.08
C GLN A 135 -9.41 -7.27 3.38
N ALA A 136 -8.14 -6.95 3.49
CA ALA A 136 -7.59 -6.27 4.67
C ALA A 136 -8.14 -4.83 4.81
N VAL A 137 -8.39 -4.13 3.72
CA VAL A 137 -8.97 -2.78 3.71
C VAL A 137 -10.46 -2.83 4.05
N LEU A 138 -11.23 -3.70 3.41
CA LEU A 138 -12.67 -3.86 3.63
C LEU A 138 -13.00 -4.40 5.02
N GLY A 139 -12.19 -5.32 5.55
CA GLY A 139 -12.35 -5.83 6.92
C GLY A 139 -12.15 -4.76 8.01
N ARG A 140 -11.37 -3.71 7.73
CA ARG A 140 -11.23 -2.56 8.63
C ARG A 140 -12.43 -1.60 8.59
N GLN A 141 -13.07 -1.43 7.45
CA GLN A 141 -14.27 -0.58 7.33
C GLN A 141 -15.49 -1.19 8.02
N GLY A 142 -15.66 -2.51 7.98
CA GLY A 142 -16.74 -3.21 8.69
C GLY A 142 -16.67 -3.14 10.22
N SER A 143 -15.52 -2.75 10.79
CA SER A 143 -15.30 -2.61 12.23
C SER A 143 -15.63 -1.20 12.77
N LEU A 144 -15.97 -0.23 11.93
CA LEU A 144 -16.24 1.16 12.32
C LEU A 144 -17.75 1.51 12.31
N THR A 145 -18.61 0.54 12.02
CA THR A 145 -20.08 0.73 11.95
C THR A 145 -20.85 -0.08 13.00
N THR A 146 -20.34 -0.16 14.22
CA THR A 146 -21.11 -0.61 15.40
C THR A 146 -20.87 0.29 16.57
#